data_cc4d9f1cb619673db01ec4a7e49b19b2
#
_entry.id   cc4d9f1cb619673db01ec4a7e49b19b2
#
_cell.length_a   1.000
_cell.length_b   1.000
_cell.length_c   1.000
_cell.angle_alpha   90.00
_cell.angle_beta   90.00
_cell.angle_gamma   90.00
#
_symmetry.space_group_name_H-M   'P 1'
#
loop_
_entity.id
_entity.type
_entity.pdbx_description
1 polymer ?
#
loop_
_entity_poly.entity_id
_entity_poly.type
_entity_poly.pdbx_seq_one_letter_code
_entity_poly.pdbx_strand_id
1 'polypeptide(L)'
;MKNKFYIGCVADDFTGAGDVASFFVKAGLVTVLYNGIPDDSHTVAEGTQAVVIALKSRTQDREQAVADSLRAFGWLLQEGARKLYFKYCS
;
A
#
# COMPACT_ATOMS: atom_id res chain seq x y z
N MET A 1 2.43 -20.55 3.30
CA MET A 1 3.29 -19.37 3.48
C MET A 1 2.96 -18.31 2.45
N LYS A 2 2.92 -17.06 2.89
CA LYS A 2 2.71 -15.96 1.96
C LYS A 2 3.99 -15.66 1.19
N ASN A 3 3.86 -15.25 -0.06
CA ASN A 3 5.01 -14.80 -0.85
C ASN A 3 5.45 -13.44 -0.34
N LYS A 4 6.76 -13.24 -0.24
CA LYS A 4 7.31 -11.96 0.17
C LYS A 4 7.45 -11.04 -1.03
N PHE A 5 7.22 -9.76 -0.81
CA PHE A 5 7.48 -8.76 -1.83
C PHE A 5 8.35 -7.64 -1.24
N TYR A 6 8.96 -6.87 -2.12
CA TYR A 6 10.03 -5.96 -1.71
C TYR A 6 9.52 -4.79 -0.86
N ILE A 7 8.49 -4.09 -1.31
CA ILE A 7 8.05 -2.88 -0.63
C ILE A 7 6.53 -2.75 -0.64
N GLY A 8 5.98 -2.34 0.51
CA GLY A 8 4.58 -1.96 0.64
C GLY A 8 4.50 -0.47 0.95
N CYS A 9 3.63 0.24 0.28
CA CYS A 9 3.43 1.66 0.48
C CYS A 9 1.97 1.96 0.77
N VAL A 10 1.74 2.82 1.76
CA VAL A 10 0.41 3.35 2.05
C VAL A 10 0.43 4.83 1.70
N ALA A 11 -0.51 5.26 0.86
CA ALA A 11 -0.65 6.67 0.48
C ALA A 11 -1.96 7.23 1.03
N ASP A 12 -1.95 8.48 1.45
CA ASP A 12 -3.11 9.10 2.09
C ASP A 12 -4.15 9.62 1.11
N ASP A 13 -3.89 9.51 -0.19
CA ASP A 13 -4.89 9.78 -1.21
C ASP A 13 -4.59 8.99 -2.48
N PHE A 14 -5.57 8.99 -3.39
CA PHE A 14 -5.45 8.23 -4.63
C PHE A 14 -4.39 8.79 -5.58
N THR A 15 -4.29 10.12 -5.64
CA THR A 15 -3.30 10.77 -6.52
C THR A 15 -1.88 10.45 -6.08
N GLY A 16 -1.61 10.57 -4.78
CA GLY A 16 -0.30 10.22 -4.23
C GLY A 16 0.04 8.75 -4.44
N ALA A 17 -0.96 7.88 -4.30
CA ALA A 17 -0.78 6.45 -4.55
C ALA A 17 -0.38 6.19 -5.99
N GLY A 18 -1.05 6.85 -6.95
CA GLY A 18 -0.71 6.71 -8.35
C GLY A 18 0.69 7.19 -8.67
N ASP A 19 1.12 8.30 -8.06
CA ASP A 19 2.47 8.82 -8.26
C ASP A 19 3.52 7.83 -7.78
N VAL A 20 3.32 7.23 -6.61
CA VAL A 20 4.25 6.26 -6.06
C VAL A 20 4.26 4.98 -6.90
N ALA A 21 3.09 4.49 -7.29
CA ALA A 21 3.00 3.30 -8.13
C ALA A 21 3.73 3.51 -9.46
N SER A 22 3.55 4.69 -10.07
CA SER A 22 4.24 5.03 -11.31
C SER A 22 5.75 5.05 -11.13
N PHE A 23 6.23 5.59 -10.01
CA PHE A 23 7.64 5.58 -9.68
C PHE A 23 8.19 4.16 -9.61
N PHE A 24 7.47 3.26 -8.92
CA PHE A 24 7.92 1.87 -8.82
C PHE A 24 7.94 1.17 -10.17
N VAL A 25 6.93 1.42 -11.01
CA VAL A 25 6.89 0.84 -12.35
C VAL A 25 8.09 1.31 -13.18
N LYS A 26 8.39 2.60 -13.11
CA LYS A 26 9.54 3.15 -13.83
C LYS A 26 10.87 2.61 -13.33
N ALA A 27 10.91 2.20 -12.06
CA ALA A 27 12.09 1.59 -11.48
C ALA A 27 12.23 0.10 -11.86
N GLY A 28 11.27 -0.44 -12.60
CA GLY A 28 11.32 -1.82 -13.05
C GLY A 28 10.65 -2.82 -12.13
N LEU A 29 9.87 -2.34 -11.16
CA LEU A 29 9.18 -3.23 -10.20
C LEU A 29 7.79 -3.61 -10.70
N VAL A 30 7.45 -4.87 -10.54
CA VAL A 30 6.06 -5.33 -10.78
C VAL A 30 5.20 -4.81 -9.65
N THR A 31 4.28 -3.90 -9.96
CA THR A 31 3.57 -3.09 -8.97
C THR A 31 2.07 -3.32 -9.05
N VAL A 32 1.42 -3.42 -7.89
CA VAL A 32 -0.03 -3.51 -7.78
C VAL A 32 -0.52 -2.34 -6.94
N LEU A 33 -1.58 -1.68 -7.39
CA LEU A 33 -2.22 -0.59 -6.67
C LEU A 33 -3.62 -1.03 -6.24
N TYR A 34 -3.90 -0.92 -4.95
CA TYR A 34 -5.24 -1.17 -4.41
C TYR A 34 -5.88 0.14 -4.00
N ASN A 35 -7.14 0.30 -4.35
CA ASN A 35 -7.94 1.44 -3.91
C ASN A 35 -8.69 1.02 -2.65
N GLY A 36 -8.12 1.33 -1.50
CA GLY A 36 -8.61 0.87 -0.21
C GLY A 36 -7.86 -0.38 0.24
N ILE A 37 -8.09 -0.77 1.50
CA ILE A 37 -7.43 -1.92 2.09
C ILE A 37 -8.12 -3.20 1.60
N PRO A 38 -7.40 -4.15 1.00
CA PRO A 38 -8.01 -5.42 0.59
C PRO A 38 -8.53 -6.20 1.80
N ASP A 39 -9.51 -7.07 1.58
CA ASP A 39 -10.02 -7.89 2.67
C ASP A 39 -9.10 -9.09 2.94
N ASP A 40 -9.42 -9.82 4.00
CA ASP A 40 -8.56 -10.92 4.47
C ASP A 40 -8.46 -12.08 3.48
N SER A 41 -9.44 -12.21 2.60
CA SER A 41 -9.43 -13.29 1.61
C SER A 41 -8.55 -12.99 0.41
N HIS A 42 -8.11 -11.74 0.28
CA HIS A 42 -7.30 -11.31 -0.84
C HIS A 42 -5.82 -11.56 -0.56
N THR A 43 -5.11 -12.06 -1.55
CA THR A 43 -3.65 -12.25 -1.43
C THR A 43 -2.94 -11.57 -2.57
N VAL A 44 -1.70 -11.17 -2.31
CA VAL A 44 -0.85 -10.54 -3.33
C VAL A 44 -0.40 -11.61 -4.31
N ALA A 45 -0.52 -11.31 -5.60
CA ALA A 45 -0.13 -12.26 -6.66
C ALA A 45 1.36 -12.56 -6.60
N GLU A 46 1.70 -13.81 -6.89
CA GLU A 46 3.10 -14.22 -6.96
C GLU A 46 3.81 -13.41 -8.03
N GLY A 47 5.03 -13.00 -7.73
CA GLY A 47 5.82 -12.17 -8.64
C GLY A 47 5.67 -10.67 -8.44
N THR A 48 4.72 -10.25 -7.62
CA THR A 48 4.56 -8.83 -7.28
C THR A 48 5.75 -8.39 -6.44
N GLN A 49 6.30 -7.21 -6.77
CA GLN A 49 7.47 -6.66 -6.07
C GLN A 49 7.13 -5.44 -5.24
N ALA A 50 6.11 -4.70 -5.62
CA ALA A 50 5.67 -3.51 -4.91
C ALA A 50 4.15 -3.48 -4.81
N VAL A 51 3.63 -3.12 -3.64
CA VAL A 51 2.19 -2.99 -3.41
C VAL A 51 1.92 -1.61 -2.85
N VAL A 52 0.97 -0.91 -3.45
CA VAL A 52 0.56 0.42 -2.99
C VAL A 52 -0.91 0.37 -2.61
N ILE A 53 -1.23 0.87 -1.41
CA ILE A 53 -2.61 0.99 -0.94
C ILE A 53 -2.97 2.46 -0.88
N ALA A 54 -4.01 2.85 -1.61
CA ALA A 54 -4.53 4.21 -1.57
C ALA A 54 -5.62 4.31 -0.52
N LEU A 55 -5.44 5.20 0.44
CA LEU A 55 -6.46 5.50 1.44
C LEU A 55 -7.09 6.84 1.12
N LYS A 56 -8.21 7.13 1.79
CA LYS A 56 -8.86 8.44 1.70
C LYS A 56 -8.65 9.22 2.99
N SER A 57 -7.51 9.02 3.64
CA SER A 57 -7.29 9.55 4.98
C SER A 57 -7.10 11.06 5.02
N ARG A 58 -6.81 11.70 3.89
CA ARG A 58 -6.70 13.17 3.84
C ARG A 58 -7.95 13.89 4.30
N THR A 59 -9.12 13.29 4.02
CA THR A 59 -10.40 13.91 4.32
C THR A 59 -11.06 13.34 5.57
N GLN A 60 -10.39 12.43 6.25
CA GLN A 60 -10.89 11.84 7.48
C GLN A 60 -10.34 12.56 8.69
N ASP A 61 -10.97 12.36 9.85
CA ASP A 61 -10.39 12.87 11.07
C ASP A 61 -9.10 12.11 11.40
N ARG A 62 -8.33 12.68 12.32
CA ARG A 62 -7.00 12.16 12.63
C ARG A 62 -7.02 10.73 13.15
N GLU A 63 -7.96 10.44 14.06
CA GLU A 63 -8.02 9.10 14.66
C GLU A 63 -8.36 8.04 13.64
N GLN A 64 -9.31 8.33 12.76
CA GLN A 64 -9.69 7.40 11.71
C GLN A 64 -8.54 7.22 10.72
N ALA A 65 -7.85 8.30 10.36
CA ALA A 65 -6.71 8.22 9.44
C ALA A 65 -5.60 7.35 10.02
N VAL A 66 -5.29 7.51 11.31
CA VAL A 66 -4.28 6.68 11.96
C VAL A 66 -4.71 5.21 11.99
N ALA A 67 -5.96 4.94 12.35
CA ALA A 67 -6.46 3.57 12.42
C ALA A 67 -6.38 2.89 11.06
N ASP A 68 -6.79 3.58 10.00
CA ASP A 68 -6.76 3.02 8.65
C ASP A 68 -5.32 2.77 8.19
N SER A 69 -4.40 3.69 8.49
CA SER A 69 -3.00 3.52 8.13
C SER A 69 -2.40 2.29 8.82
N LEU A 70 -2.70 2.11 10.10
CA LEU A 70 -2.20 0.95 10.85
C LEU A 70 -2.77 -0.35 10.30
N ARG A 71 -4.04 -0.36 9.93
CA ARG A 71 -4.65 -1.54 9.31
C ARG A 71 -3.99 -1.86 7.96
N ALA A 72 -3.73 -0.84 7.16
CA ALA A 72 -3.08 -1.04 5.87
C ALA A 72 -1.67 -1.60 6.03
N PHE A 73 -0.89 -1.04 6.95
CA PHE A 73 0.45 -1.56 7.23
C PHE A 73 0.39 -2.99 7.75
N GLY A 74 -0.56 -3.29 8.64
CA GLY A 74 -0.73 -4.64 9.16
C GLY A 74 -1.03 -5.64 8.05
N TRP A 75 -1.90 -5.27 7.11
CA TRP A 75 -2.20 -6.12 5.97
C TRP A 75 -0.97 -6.35 5.11
N LEU A 76 -0.20 -5.28 4.82
CA LEU A 76 1.02 -5.41 4.02
C LEU A 76 2.03 -6.33 4.68
N LEU A 77 2.23 -6.20 5.99
CA LEU A 77 3.15 -7.08 6.73
C LEU A 77 2.67 -8.52 6.69
N GLN A 78 1.38 -8.74 6.88
CA GLN A 78 0.80 -10.08 6.85
C GLN A 78 1.00 -10.72 5.47
N GLU A 79 0.93 -9.93 4.41
CA GLU A 79 1.12 -10.42 3.04
C GLU A 79 2.59 -10.57 2.65
N GLY A 80 3.51 -10.13 3.47
CA GLY A 80 4.92 -10.41 3.26
C GLY A 80 5.79 -9.22 2.85
N ALA A 81 5.34 -7.99 3.10
CA ALA A 81 6.15 -6.81 2.77
C ALA A 81 7.45 -6.81 3.56
N ARG A 82 8.55 -6.60 2.88
CA ARG A 82 9.87 -6.53 3.52
C ARG A 82 10.20 -5.12 4.00
N LYS A 83 9.67 -4.10 3.34
CA LYS A 83 9.83 -2.70 3.71
C LYS A 83 8.49 -2.01 3.62
N LEU A 84 8.28 -1.03 4.49
CA LEU A 84 7.06 -0.23 4.48
C LEU A 84 7.41 1.24 4.28
N TYR A 85 6.51 1.94 3.60
CA TYR A 85 6.70 3.34 3.29
C TYR A 85 5.34 4.04 3.35
N PHE A 86 5.32 5.26 3.85
CA PHE A 86 4.09 6.05 3.88
C PHE A 86 4.28 7.30 3.02
N LYS A 87 3.37 7.51 2.07
CA LYS A 87 3.40 8.67 1.18
C LYS A 87 2.38 9.69 1.63
N TYR A 88 2.85 10.81 2.13
CA TYR A 88 1.98 11.94 2.42
C TYR A 88 1.71 12.71 1.14
N CYS A 89 0.47 13.18 1.02
CA CYS A 89 0.14 14.14 -0.02
C CYS A 89 0.11 15.52 0.65
N SER A 90 0.92 16.40 0.21
CA SER A 90 0.96 17.76 0.77
C SER A 90 0.06 18.70 0.00
#